data_db22c8d07c80ec4c29aab868c11b5fa7
#
_entry.id   db22c8d07c80ec4c29aab868c11b5fa7
#
_cell.length_a   1.000
_cell.length_b   1.000
_cell.length_c   1.000
_cell.angle_alpha   90.00
_cell.angle_beta   90.00
_cell.angle_gamma   90.00
#
_symmetry.space_group_name_H-M   'P 1'
#
loop_
_entity.id
_entity.type
_entity.pdbx_description
1 polymer ?
#
loop_
_entity_poly.entity_id
_entity_poly.type
_entity_poly.pdbx_seq_one_letter_code
_entity_poly.pdbx_strand_id
1 'polypeptide(L)'
;MLKSSKFMVFVILSASLVCGGQWPHWRGPNFNGSTDEKNLPSDWSRTDRIVWTADLPGSSAATPIIWDDRVFISGVDASRNKLIAMCLDRTNGKLLWQRDIAKGTSRDERSTFAASSPVTDGKIVVFFYSRGELACFNVDGSRKWERNLHDDYGEFAFQWTPGSSPTLFGGRLYVQVLQRDVPARGHGMSDKVNESYILAVNPNTGKTLWRHIRPSKAVAESREAFSTPIPATIDGRQQLLVAGGDALTGHDLATGKELWRWGTWNPGRIRSWRLVPSPVAAGNIVLACAPKNDPIYAIRVKGTGVYDDRSIAWVSRDIKEVSSDVPTPAYYDGDFFVLSDLRQHLSRVEPQTGKVKWSIETPGRRKYEASPLAADGKIYIIDHSGEVAIVNAANGDILKQIPMDKPSGQQFVRASITAAHGQLFIRTTNKLYCVGK
;
A
#
# COMPACT_ATOMS: atom_id res chain seq x y z
N MET A 1 25.66 60.63 -8.51
CA MET A 1 24.79 59.83 -9.35
C MET A 1 24.75 58.40 -8.81
N LEU A 2 23.79 58.08 -7.96
CA LEU A 2 23.62 56.72 -7.43
C LEU A 2 22.74 55.94 -8.43
N LYS A 3 23.25 54.82 -8.96
CA LYS A 3 22.46 53.86 -9.73
C LYS A 3 21.72 52.94 -8.80
N SER A 4 20.40 53.06 -8.77
CA SER A 4 19.49 52.13 -8.10
C SER A 4 19.37 50.84 -8.91
N SER A 5 19.88 49.72 -8.39
CA SER A 5 19.67 48.38 -8.93
C SER A 5 18.36 47.82 -8.40
N LYS A 6 17.35 47.68 -9.26
CA LYS A 6 16.10 47.00 -8.92
C LYS A 6 16.33 45.47 -8.99
N PHE A 7 16.38 44.84 -7.84
CA PHE A 7 16.28 43.37 -7.74
C PHE A 7 14.85 42.95 -8.04
N MET A 8 14.66 42.24 -9.11
CA MET A 8 13.36 41.63 -9.49
C MET A 8 13.32 40.24 -8.87
N VAL A 9 12.56 40.12 -7.79
CA VAL A 9 12.29 38.80 -7.16
C VAL A 9 11.30 38.04 -8.01
N PHE A 10 11.76 37.00 -8.70
CA PHE A 10 10.89 36.02 -9.36
C PHE A 10 10.31 35.09 -8.29
N VAL A 11 9.05 35.28 -7.93
CA VAL A 11 8.28 34.32 -7.17
C VAL A 11 7.89 33.21 -8.15
N ILE A 12 8.60 32.10 -8.09
CA ILE A 12 8.18 30.87 -8.78
C ILE A 12 6.99 30.30 -7.99
N LEU A 13 5.77 30.62 -8.43
CA LEU A 13 4.58 29.86 -8.02
C LEU A 13 4.75 28.45 -8.57
N SER A 14 5.14 27.50 -7.74
CA SER A 14 4.97 26.10 -8.02
C SER A 14 3.46 25.82 -8.00
N ALA A 15 2.84 25.81 -9.17
CA ALA A 15 1.51 25.25 -9.34
C ALA A 15 1.59 23.76 -8.95
N SER A 16 1.10 23.43 -7.76
CA SER A 16 0.76 22.06 -7.43
C SER A 16 -0.31 21.64 -8.44
N LEU A 17 0.08 20.85 -9.44
CA LEU A 17 -0.87 20.13 -10.27
C LEU A 17 -1.72 19.29 -9.31
N VAL A 18 -2.94 19.74 -9.07
CA VAL A 18 -3.97 18.93 -8.44
C VAL A 18 -4.19 17.76 -9.41
N CYS A 19 -3.58 16.61 -9.13
CA CYS A 19 -3.83 15.35 -9.83
C CYS A 19 -5.21 14.82 -9.41
N GLY A 20 -6.26 15.60 -9.65
CA GLY A 20 -7.62 15.08 -9.62
C GLY A 20 -7.77 14.02 -10.71
N GLY A 21 -8.38 12.91 -10.40
CA GLY A 21 -8.66 11.85 -11.37
C GLY A 21 -7.62 10.73 -11.48
N GLN A 22 -6.58 10.69 -10.63
CA GLN A 22 -5.53 9.67 -10.71
C GLN A 22 -5.42 8.86 -9.41
N TRP A 23 -5.11 7.56 -9.56
CA TRP A 23 -4.75 6.68 -8.43
C TRP A 23 -3.48 5.89 -8.79
N PRO A 24 -2.29 6.52 -8.76
CA PRO A 24 -1.07 5.98 -9.38
C PRO A 24 -0.34 4.92 -8.58
N HIS A 25 -0.69 4.76 -7.28
CA HIS A 25 -0.02 3.87 -6.33
C HIS A 25 -1.04 3.14 -5.47
N TRP A 26 -0.62 2.05 -4.82
CA TRP A 26 -1.48 1.28 -3.92
C TRP A 26 -2.26 2.14 -2.89
N ARG A 27 -1.64 3.16 -2.30
CA ARG A 27 -2.29 4.06 -1.33
C ARG A 27 -2.72 5.40 -1.91
N GLY A 28 -2.89 5.46 -3.25
CA GLY A 28 -3.38 6.65 -3.95
C GLY A 28 -2.34 7.77 -4.08
N PRO A 29 -2.75 8.94 -4.60
CA PRO A 29 -1.84 10.02 -4.95
C PRO A 29 -1.05 10.57 -3.77
N ASN A 30 -1.61 10.48 -2.57
CA ASN A 30 -1.03 11.00 -1.32
C ASN A 30 -0.29 9.93 -0.49
N PHE A 31 -0.19 8.67 -0.96
CA PHE A 31 0.42 7.53 -0.26
C PHE A 31 -0.20 7.20 1.12
N ASN A 32 -1.34 7.73 1.44
CA ASN A 32 -1.97 7.67 2.76
C ASN A 32 -3.40 7.09 2.75
N GLY A 33 -3.86 6.58 1.59
CA GLY A 33 -5.20 6.01 1.43
C GLY A 33 -6.30 7.03 1.19
N SER A 34 -5.95 8.28 0.90
CA SER A 34 -6.93 9.31 0.59
C SER A 34 -6.71 9.95 -0.78
N THR A 35 -7.75 10.63 -1.25
CA THR A 35 -7.75 11.46 -2.45
C THR A 35 -8.70 12.64 -2.27
N ASP A 36 -8.47 13.71 -3.06
CA ASP A 36 -9.35 14.88 -3.12
C ASP A 36 -10.53 14.72 -4.07
N GLU A 37 -10.75 13.53 -4.63
CA GLU A 37 -11.90 13.18 -5.46
C GLU A 37 -13.22 13.57 -4.78
N LYS A 38 -14.16 14.09 -5.57
CA LYS A 38 -15.47 14.53 -5.12
C LYS A 38 -16.58 13.83 -5.91
N ASN A 39 -17.81 13.94 -5.38
CA ASN A 39 -19.00 13.35 -5.97
C ASN A 39 -18.91 11.83 -6.16
N LEU A 40 -18.14 11.15 -5.28
CA LEU A 40 -18.00 9.72 -5.30
C LEU A 40 -19.33 9.02 -4.95
N PRO A 41 -19.64 7.89 -5.58
CA PRO A 41 -20.85 7.13 -5.32
C PRO A 41 -21.00 6.79 -3.83
N SER A 42 -22.20 7.03 -3.31
CA SER A 42 -22.60 6.64 -1.94
C SER A 42 -23.74 5.63 -1.93
N ASP A 43 -24.27 5.31 -3.11
CA ASP A 43 -25.30 4.31 -3.32
C ASP A 43 -25.19 3.74 -4.72
N TRP A 44 -25.28 2.41 -4.83
CA TRP A 44 -25.39 1.66 -6.08
C TRP A 44 -25.93 0.25 -5.81
N SER A 45 -26.28 -0.46 -6.84
CA SER A 45 -26.60 -1.89 -6.78
C SER A 45 -25.79 -2.65 -7.82
N ARG A 46 -25.97 -3.96 -7.90
CA ARG A 46 -25.30 -4.78 -8.93
C ARG A 46 -25.67 -4.41 -10.36
N THR A 47 -26.76 -3.69 -10.55
CA THR A 47 -27.32 -3.32 -11.86
C THR A 47 -27.51 -1.81 -12.04
N ASP A 48 -27.41 -1.04 -10.97
CA ASP A 48 -27.54 0.43 -11.01
C ASP A 48 -26.21 1.08 -10.68
N ARG A 49 -25.82 2.06 -11.47
CA ARG A 49 -24.55 2.82 -11.37
C ARG A 49 -23.27 1.98 -11.54
N ILE A 50 -23.38 0.77 -12.08
CA ILE A 50 -22.22 0.05 -12.60
C ILE A 50 -21.98 0.57 -14.02
N VAL A 51 -20.89 1.32 -14.19
CA VAL A 51 -20.48 1.84 -15.50
C VAL A 51 -20.05 0.69 -16.41
N TRP A 52 -19.25 -0.21 -15.86
CA TRP A 52 -18.83 -1.46 -16.51
C TRP A 52 -18.35 -2.48 -15.49
N THR A 53 -18.31 -3.73 -15.93
CA THR A 53 -17.71 -4.87 -15.23
C THR A 53 -16.75 -5.59 -16.16
N ALA A 54 -15.55 -5.92 -15.70
CA ALA A 54 -14.58 -6.72 -16.42
C ALA A 54 -14.30 -8.02 -15.67
N ASP A 55 -14.34 -9.16 -16.37
CA ASP A 55 -13.91 -10.44 -15.83
C ASP A 55 -12.38 -10.51 -15.79
N LEU A 56 -11.85 -11.03 -14.68
CA LEU A 56 -10.41 -11.20 -14.47
C LEU A 56 -10.07 -12.70 -14.49
N PRO A 57 -8.96 -13.12 -15.11
CA PRO A 57 -8.64 -14.53 -15.30
C PRO A 57 -8.19 -15.26 -14.02
N GLY A 58 -8.12 -14.56 -12.90
CA GLY A 58 -7.83 -15.12 -11.60
C GLY A 58 -7.75 -14.07 -10.48
N SER A 59 -7.74 -14.57 -9.24
CA SER A 59 -7.75 -13.73 -8.05
C SER A 59 -6.39 -13.09 -7.77
N SER A 60 -6.43 -11.95 -7.10
CA SER A 60 -5.24 -11.30 -6.56
C SER A 60 -5.62 -10.26 -5.49
N ALA A 61 -4.74 -10.03 -4.54
CA ALA A 61 -4.86 -8.96 -3.55
C ALA A 61 -4.41 -7.59 -4.08
N ALA A 62 -3.83 -7.53 -5.28
CA ALA A 62 -3.35 -6.28 -5.87
C ALA A 62 -4.50 -5.31 -6.12
N THR A 63 -4.33 -4.10 -5.62
CA THR A 63 -5.23 -2.98 -5.86
C THR A 63 -5.03 -2.45 -7.27
N PRO A 64 -6.10 -2.20 -8.05
CA PRO A 64 -5.99 -1.56 -9.36
C PRO A 64 -5.47 -0.13 -9.21
N ILE A 65 -4.65 0.32 -10.16
CA ILE A 65 -4.22 1.71 -10.25
C ILE A 65 -4.74 2.37 -11.52
N ILE A 66 -5.01 3.66 -11.43
CA ILE A 66 -5.69 4.41 -12.49
C ILE A 66 -4.82 5.61 -12.90
N TRP A 67 -4.67 5.78 -14.20
CA TRP A 67 -4.07 6.96 -14.80
C TRP A 67 -4.76 7.31 -16.12
N ASP A 68 -5.34 8.49 -16.19
CA ASP A 68 -6.16 8.94 -17.33
C ASP A 68 -7.23 7.89 -17.70
N ASP A 69 -7.22 7.41 -18.93
CA ASP A 69 -8.17 6.40 -19.42
C ASP A 69 -7.65 4.96 -19.30
N ARG A 70 -6.73 4.68 -18.36
CA ARG A 70 -6.15 3.36 -18.16
C ARG A 70 -6.31 2.86 -16.73
N VAL A 71 -6.63 1.58 -16.61
CA VAL A 71 -6.61 0.85 -15.35
C VAL A 71 -5.58 -0.28 -15.46
N PHE A 72 -4.56 -0.26 -14.61
CA PHE A 72 -3.51 -1.28 -14.58
C PHE A 72 -3.71 -2.24 -13.43
N ILE A 73 -3.52 -3.53 -13.69
CA ILE A 73 -3.82 -4.61 -12.75
C ILE A 73 -2.73 -5.67 -12.81
N SER A 74 -2.14 -6.02 -11.65
CA SER A 74 -1.40 -7.27 -11.48
C SER A 74 -2.39 -8.41 -11.30
N GLY A 75 -2.19 -9.53 -11.99
CA GLY A 75 -3.08 -10.66 -11.93
C GLY A 75 -2.40 -12.01 -12.14
N VAL A 76 -3.19 -13.06 -11.97
CA VAL A 76 -2.84 -14.41 -12.37
C VAL A 76 -3.83 -14.88 -13.43
N ASP A 77 -3.33 -15.66 -14.38
CA ASP A 77 -4.17 -16.48 -15.25
C ASP A 77 -4.10 -17.92 -14.76
N ALA A 78 -5.13 -18.31 -14.03
CA ALA A 78 -5.17 -19.63 -13.39
C ALA A 78 -5.23 -20.76 -14.44
N SER A 79 -5.90 -20.52 -15.56
CA SER A 79 -6.08 -21.53 -16.63
C SER A 79 -4.78 -21.84 -17.37
N ARG A 80 -3.90 -20.82 -17.54
CA ARG A 80 -2.60 -20.95 -18.19
C ARG A 80 -1.43 -21.07 -17.22
N ASN A 81 -1.69 -21.02 -15.90
CA ASN A 81 -0.68 -21.00 -14.83
C ASN A 81 0.37 -19.89 -15.05
N LYS A 82 -0.10 -18.65 -15.22
CA LYS A 82 0.74 -17.48 -15.55
C LYS A 82 0.52 -16.32 -14.58
N LEU A 83 1.59 -15.59 -14.33
CA LEU A 83 1.55 -14.20 -13.84
C LEU A 83 1.34 -13.27 -15.01
N ILE A 84 0.43 -12.33 -14.89
CA ILE A 84 0.03 -11.41 -15.96
C ILE A 84 -0.01 -9.96 -15.49
N ALA A 85 0.44 -9.07 -16.36
CA ALA A 85 0.21 -7.64 -16.29
C ALA A 85 -0.90 -7.26 -17.27
N MET A 86 -1.88 -6.47 -16.82
CA MET A 86 -3.04 -6.09 -17.62
C MET A 86 -3.24 -4.58 -17.61
N CYS A 87 -3.77 -4.06 -18.71
CA CYS A 87 -4.31 -2.72 -18.82
C CYS A 87 -5.71 -2.78 -19.43
N LEU A 88 -6.66 -2.15 -18.76
CA LEU A 88 -8.04 -1.98 -19.24
C LEU A 88 -8.28 -0.51 -19.57
N ASP A 89 -9.21 -0.29 -20.50
CA ASP A 89 -9.79 1.02 -20.76
C ASP A 89 -10.69 1.42 -19.57
N ARG A 90 -10.40 2.55 -18.96
CA ARG A 90 -11.15 3.05 -17.78
C ARG A 90 -12.61 3.35 -18.11
N THR A 91 -12.91 3.77 -19.34
CA THR A 91 -14.25 4.24 -19.70
C THR A 91 -15.24 3.10 -19.97
N ASN A 92 -14.76 1.92 -20.36
CA ASN A 92 -15.62 0.81 -20.78
C ASN A 92 -15.17 -0.59 -20.30
N GLY A 93 -14.05 -0.70 -19.57
CA GLY A 93 -13.53 -1.96 -19.02
C GLY A 93 -12.90 -2.91 -20.03
N LYS A 94 -12.78 -2.53 -21.31
CA LYS A 94 -12.18 -3.40 -22.33
C LYS A 94 -10.70 -3.60 -22.09
N LEU A 95 -10.22 -4.81 -22.33
CA LEU A 95 -8.80 -5.15 -22.28
C LEU A 95 -8.05 -4.42 -23.42
N LEU A 96 -7.15 -3.52 -23.07
CA LEU A 96 -6.26 -2.82 -24.02
C LEU A 96 -5.04 -3.68 -24.34
N TRP A 97 -4.42 -4.24 -23.31
CA TRP A 97 -3.32 -5.17 -23.45
C TRP A 97 -3.16 -6.08 -22.24
N GLN A 98 -2.55 -7.25 -22.49
CA GLN A 98 -2.09 -8.19 -21.47
C GLN A 98 -0.70 -8.67 -21.82
N ARG A 99 0.14 -8.89 -20.80
CA ARG A 99 1.49 -9.44 -20.94
C ARG A 99 1.70 -10.57 -19.96
N ASP A 100 2.20 -11.68 -20.47
CA ASP A 100 2.69 -12.78 -19.65
C ASP A 100 4.03 -12.38 -19.02
N ILE A 101 4.17 -12.60 -17.71
CA ILE A 101 5.37 -12.25 -16.94
C ILE A 101 6.17 -13.52 -16.64
N ALA A 102 5.55 -14.49 -15.94
CA ALA A 102 6.21 -15.73 -15.55
C ALA A 102 5.22 -16.87 -15.40
N LYS A 103 5.70 -18.09 -15.20
CA LYS A 103 4.88 -19.26 -14.82
C LYS A 103 4.59 -19.26 -13.32
N GLY A 104 3.48 -19.86 -12.90
CA GLY A 104 3.06 -20.01 -11.50
C GLY A 104 2.03 -18.97 -11.08
N THR A 105 1.19 -19.32 -10.11
CA THR A 105 0.09 -18.46 -9.64
C THR A 105 0.13 -18.23 -8.13
N SER A 106 0.44 -19.25 -7.34
CA SER A 106 0.53 -19.17 -5.88
C SER A 106 1.39 -20.29 -5.32
N ARG A 107 1.82 -20.17 -4.05
CA ARG A 107 2.47 -21.25 -3.29
C ARG A 107 1.74 -21.57 -1.99
N ASP A 108 0.82 -20.72 -1.57
CA ASP A 108 0.03 -20.87 -0.36
C ASP A 108 -1.41 -20.39 -0.57
N GLU A 109 -2.26 -20.68 0.39
CA GLU A 109 -3.69 -20.33 0.37
C GLU A 109 -3.97 -18.86 0.72
N ARG A 110 -2.96 -18.15 1.23
CA ARG A 110 -3.11 -16.77 1.73
C ARG A 110 -3.15 -15.76 0.60
N SER A 111 -2.33 -15.96 -0.45
CA SER A 111 -2.23 -15.02 -1.55
C SER A 111 -1.70 -15.65 -2.82
N THR A 112 -1.89 -14.97 -3.95
CA THR A 112 -1.24 -15.30 -5.21
C THR A 112 0.09 -14.56 -5.36
N PHE A 113 0.95 -15.01 -6.26
CA PHE A 113 2.21 -14.31 -6.56
C PHE A 113 2.02 -12.91 -7.14
N ALA A 114 0.80 -12.54 -7.54
CA ALA A 114 0.44 -11.21 -8.05
C ALA A 114 -0.16 -10.30 -6.96
N ALA A 115 0.23 -10.45 -5.69
CA ALA A 115 -0.34 -9.69 -4.57
C ALA A 115 0.04 -8.21 -4.57
N SER A 116 1.19 -7.85 -5.14
CA SER A 116 1.69 -6.48 -5.18
C SER A 116 0.92 -5.64 -6.22
N SER A 117 0.51 -4.45 -5.82
CA SER A 117 -0.14 -3.48 -6.72
C SER A 117 0.88 -2.83 -7.65
N PRO A 118 0.55 -2.56 -8.92
CA PRO A 118 1.43 -1.84 -9.82
C PRO A 118 1.59 -0.37 -9.44
N VAL A 119 2.52 0.33 -10.09
CA VAL A 119 2.72 1.78 -9.94
C VAL A 119 2.95 2.44 -11.30
N THR A 120 2.52 3.69 -11.46
CA THR A 120 2.69 4.46 -12.71
C THR A 120 2.99 5.93 -12.44
N ASP A 121 3.64 6.59 -13.41
CA ASP A 121 3.79 8.04 -13.51
C ASP A 121 3.08 8.60 -14.76
N GLY A 122 2.25 7.79 -15.40
CA GLY A 122 1.53 8.13 -16.62
C GLY A 122 2.33 7.92 -17.93
N LYS A 123 3.63 7.66 -17.85
CA LYS A 123 4.50 7.32 -18.99
C LYS A 123 4.85 5.85 -19.00
N ILE A 124 5.14 5.33 -17.82
CA ILE A 124 5.46 3.93 -17.60
C ILE A 124 4.55 3.33 -16.54
N VAL A 125 4.44 2.02 -16.53
CA VAL A 125 3.83 1.23 -15.48
C VAL A 125 4.77 0.10 -15.06
N VAL A 126 4.96 -0.07 -13.75
CA VAL A 126 5.84 -1.11 -13.20
C VAL A 126 5.01 -2.10 -12.39
N PHE A 127 5.24 -3.38 -12.66
CA PHE A 127 4.64 -4.52 -11.98
C PHE A 127 5.70 -5.26 -11.20
N PHE A 128 5.40 -5.62 -9.97
CA PHE A 128 6.24 -6.44 -9.11
C PHE A 128 5.48 -7.67 -8.64
N TYR A 129 6.14 -8.82 -8.61
CA TYR A 129 5.53 -10.08 -8.21
C TYR A 129 6.32 -10.73 -7.08
N SER A 130 5.65 -11.59 -6.33
CA SER A 130 6.17 -12.16 -5.09
C SER A 130 7.41 -13.05 -5.24
N ARG A 131 7.76 -13.45 -6.46
CA ARG A 131 8.95 -14.24 -6.77
C ARG A 131 10.10 -13.41 -7.35
N GLY A 132 10.05 -12.09 -7.13
CA GLY A 132 11.10 -11.18 -7.54
C GLY A 132 10.98 -10.63 -8.97
N GLU A 133 10.02 -11.09 -9.76
CA GLU A 133 9.81 -10.56 -11.12
C GLU A 133 9.42 -9.07 -11.04
N LEU A 134 10.16 -8.23 -11.73
CA LEU A 134 9.97 -6.80 -11.83
C LEU A 134 9.96 -6.41 -13.31
N ALA A 135 8.80 -5.96 -13.81
CA ALA A 135 8.61 -5.66 -15.24
C ALA A 135 8.06 -4.24 -15.42
N CYS A 136 8.67 -3.50 -16.34
CA CYS A 136 8.27 -2.15 -16.71
C CYS A 136 7.81 -2.12 -18.17
N PHE A 137 6.67 -1.47 -18.38
CA PHE A 137 6.11 -1.23 -19.70
C PHE A 137 5.86 0.26 -19.89
N ASN A 138 5.89 0.74 -21.13
CA ASN A 138 5.22 1.97 -21.49
C ASN A 138 3.72 1.78 -21.29
N VAL A 139 2.97 2.86 -21.12
CA VAL A 139 1.51 2.76 -20.87
C VAL A 139 0.73 2.13 -22.02
N ASP A 140 1.31 2.04 -23.23
CA ASP A 140 0.77 1.33 -24.40
C ASP A 140 1.00 -0.20 -24.34
N GLY A 141 1.72 -0.70 -23.32
CA GLY A 141 2.02 -2.11 -23.13
C GLY A 141 3.28 -2.60 -23.87
N SER A 142 4.03 -1.74 -24.53
CA SER A 142 5.35 -2.10 -25.05
C SER A 142 6.35 -2.25 -23.88
N ARG A 143 7.08 -3.38 -23.86
CA ARG A 143 8.02 -3.69 -22.77
C ARG A 143 9.23 -2.76 -22.84
N LYS A 144 9.58 -2.15 -21.70
CA LYS A 144 10.73 -1.25 -21.57
C LYS A 144 11.93 -1.98 -20.98
N TRP A 145 11.74 -2.68 -19.87
CA TRP A 145 12.74 -3.54 -19.24
C TRP A 145 12.06 -4.56 -18.32
N GLU A 146 12.79 -5.62 -18.01
CA GLU A 146 12.44 -6.61 -16.99
C GLU A 146 13.69 -7.08 -16.24
N ARG A 147 13.52 -7.55 -15.02
CA ARG A 147 14.55 -8.21 -14.22
C ARG A 147 13.90 -9.10 -13.16
N ASN A 148 14.68 -10.00 -12.58
CA ASN A 148 14.25 -10.79 -11.45
C ASN A 148 15.16 -10.55 -10.25
N LEU A 149 14.61 -10.13 -9.12
CA LEU A 149 15.38 -9.87 -7.90
C LEU A 149 15.91 -11.15 -7.26
N HIS A 150 15.35 -12.33 -7.56
CA HIS A 150 15.93 -13.62 -7.15
C HIS A 150 17.24 -13.89 -7.87
N ASP A 151 17.33 -13.57 -9.15
CA ASP A 151 18.58 -13.72 -9.94
C ASP A 151 19.64 -12.73 -9.47
N ASP A 152 19.23 -11.51 -9.10
CA ASP A 152 20.13 -10.45 -8.67
C ASP A 152 20.66 -10.64 -7.23
N TYR A 153 19.77 -11.07 -6.30
CA TYR A 153 20.05 -11.01 -4.84
C TYR A 153 19.73 -12.30 -4.10
N GLY A 154 19.26 -13.33 -4.79
CA GLY A 154 18.89 -14.63 -4.25
C GLY A 154 17.40 -14.79 -3.96
N GLU A 155 16.98 -16.05 -3.83
CA GLU A 155 15.57 -16.39 -3.56
C GLU A 155 15.10 -15.77 -2.24
N PHE A 156 13.86 -15.29 -2.24
CA PHE A 156 13.25 -14.67 -1.05
C PHE A 156 12.89 -15.69 0.03
N ALA A 157 13.32 -15.42 1.27
CA ALA A 157 13.11 -16.24 2.45
C ALA A 157 11.87 -15.78 3.26
N PHE A 158 10.68 -16.02 2.72
CA PHE A 158 9.41 -15.73 3.39
C PHE A 158 8.63 -17.00 3.70
N GLN A 159 7.97 -17.02 4.85
CA GLN A 159 7.06 -18.11 5.21
C GLN A 159 5.78 -18.08 4.37
N TRP A 160 5.25 -16.88 4.11
CA TRP A 160 4.04 -16.63 3.31
C TRP A 160 4.40 -15.89 2.02
N THR A 161 3.47 -15.85 1.06
CA THR A 161 3.66 -15.09 -0.19
C THR A 161 3.83 -13.60 0.11
N PRO A 162 4.98 -12.97 -0.22
CA PRO A 162 5.17 -11.54 0.00
C PRO A 162 4.27 -10.70 -0.91
N GLY A 163 3.74 -9.60 -0.35
CA GLY A 163 2.80 -8.70 -1.03
C GLY A 163 3.19 -7.22 -0.98
N SER A 164 4.44 -6.91 -0.59
CA SER A 164 4.93 -5.51 -0.62
C SER A 164 4.83 -4.94 -2.04
N SER A 165 4.19 -3.78 -2.19
CA SER A 165 4.09 -3.09 -3.49
C SER A 165 5.32 -2.22 -3.74
N PRO A 166 5.73 -2.00 -4.99
CA PRO A 166 6.74 -1.00 -5.31
C PRO A 166 6.19 0.41 -5.11
N THR A 167 7.07 1.38 -4.95
CA THR A 167 6.74 2.79 -4.80
C THR A 167 7.51 3.62 -5.80
N LEU A 168 6.81 4.39 -6.63
CA LEU A 168 7.42 5.31 -7.61
C LEU A 168 7.30 6.74 -7.09
N PHE A 169 8.44 7.36 -6.77
CA PHE A 169 8.47 8.70 -6.20
C PHE A 169 9.81 9.39 -6.48
N GLY A 170 9.77 10.70 -6.76
CA GLY A 170 10.98 11.51 -6.98
C GLY A 170 11.89 10.98 -8.09
N GLY A 171 11.31 10.39 -9.16
CA GLY A 171 12.06 9.81 -10.28
C GLY A 171 12.78 8.50 -9.95
N ARG A 172 12.41 7.82 -8.87
CA ARG A 172 12.97 6.52 -8.44
C ARG A 172 11.88 5.51 -8.14
N LEU A 173 12.16 4.26 -8.45
CA LEU A 173 11.33 3.13 -8.04
C LEU A 173 11.95 2.49 -6.81
N TYR A 174 11.18 2.40 -5.72
CA TYR A 174 11.60 1.78 -4.47
C TYR A 174 10.93 0.44 -4.30
N VAL A 175 11.70 -0.57 -3.89
CA VAL A 175 11.22 -1.90 -3.52
C VAL A 175 11.85 -2.27 -2.19
N GLN A 176 11.07 -2.86 -1.29
CA GLN A 176 11.62 -3.44 -0.06
C GLN A 176 11.46 -4.95 -0.05
N VAL A 177 12.47 -5.64 0.50
CA VAL A 177 12.45 -7.06 0.79
C VAL A 177 12.90 -7.23 2.24
N LEU A 178 11.94 -7.37 3.16
CA LEU A 178 12.20 -7.58 4.58
C LEU A 178 11.84 -9.02 4.92
N GLN A 179 12.84 -9.87 5.05
CA GLN A 179 12.71 -11.31 5.03
C GLN A 179 13.49 -11.98 6.18
N ARG A 180 13.31 -13.28 6.36
CA ARG A 180 14.13 -14.06 7.30
C ARG A 180 15.58 -14.09 6.85
N ASP A 181 16.48 -14.19 7.80
CA ASP A 181 17.92 -14.38 7.58
C ASP A 181 18.29 -15.81 7.19
N VAL A 182 17.40 -16.76 7.48
CA VAL A 182 17.52 -18.19 7.15
C VAL A 182 16.34 -18.63 6.27
N PRO A 183 16.45 -19.76 5.56
CA PRO A 183 15.36 -20.29 4.75
C PRO A 183 14.04 -20.45 5.54
N ALA A 184 12.93 -20.19 4.88
CA ALA A 184 11.59 -20.36 5.43
C ALA A 184 10.75 -21.28 4.53
N ARG A 185 10.24 -22.39 5.07
CA ARG A 185 9.45 -23.39 4.33
C ARG A 185 10.07 -23.83 2.99
N GLY A 186 11.41 -23.99 2.97
CA GLY A 186 12.14 -24.41 1.78
C GLY A 186 12.46 -23.30 0.78
N HIS A 187 12.15 -22.03 1.10
CA HIS A 187 12.46 -20.86 0.28
C HIS A 187 13.57 -20.02 0.91
N GLY A 188 14.38 -19.40 0.06
CA GLY A 188 15.54 -18.62 0.46
C GLY A 188 16.86 -19.38 0.28
N MET A 189 17.96 -18.66 0.38
CA MET A 189 19.30 -19.21 0.22
C MET A 189 19.71 -19.97 1.50
N SER A 190 20.23 -21.18 1.34
CA SER A 190 20.69 -22.04 2.45
C SER A 190 22.19 -21.92 2.73
N ASP A 191 22.95 -21.38 1.78
CA ASP A 191 24.42 -21.28 1.82
C ASP A 191 24.93 -19.93 2.34
N LYS A 192 24.01 -18.95 2.52
CA LYS A 192 24.34 -17.61 3.01
C LYS A 192 23.16 -16.96 3.71
N VAL A 193 23.39 -15.83 4.35
CA VAL A 193 22.35 -15.02 5.00
C VAL A 193 21.43 -14.39 3.95
N ASN A 194 20.10 -14.52 4.14
CA ASN A 194 19.10 -13.82 3.36
C ASN A 194 18.93 -12.40 3.89
N GLU A 195 19.60 -11.45 3.26
CA GLU A 195 19.63 -10.06 3.73
C GLU A 195 18.29 -9.37 3.49
N SER A 196 17.78 -8.65 4.50
CA SER A 196 16.69 -7.69 4.34
C SER A 196 17.22 -6.38 3.77
N TYR A 197 16.57 -5.83 2.76
CA TYR A 197 17.05 -4.62 2.08
C TYR A 197 15.94 -3.73 1.55
N ILE A 198 16.32 -2.49 1.27
CA ILE A 198 15.57 -1.53 0.47
C ILE A 198 16.38 -1.29 -0.80
N LEU A 199 15.72 -1.25 -1.93
CA LEU A 199 16.30 -1.08 -3.26
C LEU A 199 15.71 0.16 -3.93
N ALA A 200 16.55 1.01 -4.50
CA ALA A 200 16.12 2.01 -5.46
C ALA A 200 16.60 1.64 -6.87
N VAL A 201 15.68 1.73 -7.80
CA VAL A 201 15.88 1.37 -9.21
C VAL A 201 15.58 2.60 -10.07
N ASN A 202 16.37 2.80 -11.11
CA ASN A 202 16.05 3.77 -12.14
C ASN A 202 14.81 3.27 -12.92
N PRO A 203 13.67 3.96 -12.86
CA PRO A 203 12.43 3.47 -13.44
C PRO A 203 12.47 3.39 -14.98
N ASN A 204 13.39 4.12 -15.61
CA ASN A 204 13.53 4.12 -17.07
C ASN A 204 14.40 2.99 -17.61
N THR A 205 15.34 2.46 -16.82
CA THR A 205 16.33 1.48 -17.27
C THR A 205 16.34 0.17 -16.51
N GLY A 206 15.62 0.09 -15.36
CA GLY A 206 15.66 -1.06 -14.47
C GLY A 206 16.96 -1.22 -13.68
N LYS A 207 17.96 -0.35 -13.85
CA LYS A 207 19.26 -0.44 -13.16
C LYS A 207 19.15 -0.03 -11.70
N THR A 208 19.83 -0.75 -10.84
CA THR A 208 19.97 -0.41 -9.42
C THR A 208 20.69 0.92 -9.27
N LEU A 209 20.06 1.86 -8.54
CA LEU A 209 20.69 3.12 -8.14
C LEU A 209 21.43 2.95 -6.82
N TRP A 210 20.80 2.27 -5.84
CA TRP A 210 21.39 1.88 -4.58
C TRP A 210 20.62 0.70 -3.98
N ARG A 211 21.28 -0.08 -3.14
CA ARG A 211 20.71 -1.12 -2.28
C ARG A 211 21.21 -0.91 -0.87
N HIS A 212 20.30 -0.73 0.08
CA HIS A 212 20.61 -0.53 1.48
C HIS A 212 20.18 -1.77 2.28
N ILE A 213 21.16 -2.44 2.90
CA ILE A 213 20.88 -3.55 3.83
C ILE A 213 20.27 -2.97 5.10
N ARG A 214 19.09 -3.46 5.48
CA ARG A 214 18.37 -3.00 6.65
C ARG A 214 18.55 -3.98 7.81
N PRO A 215 19.39 -3.66 8.80
CA PRO A 215 19.63 -4.56 9.93
C PRO A 215 18.36 -4.67 10.79
N SER A 216 18.15 -5.86 11.37
CA SER A 216 17.04 -6.17 12.27
C SER A 216 17.50 -7.06 13.40
N LYS A 217 16.98 -6.80 14.62
CA LYS A 217 17.13 -7.65 15.80
C LYS A 217 15.97 -8.63 15.96
N ALA A 218 14.95 -8.54 15.11
CA ALA A 218 13.83 -9.48 15.08
C ALA A 218 14.31 -10.92 14.80
N VAL A 219 13.52 -11.89 15.17
CA VAL A 219 13.81 -13.31 15.01
C VAL A 219 12.67 -14.04 14.32
N ALA A 220 13.00 -15.05 13.54
CA ALA A 220 12.04 -15.90 12.84
C ALA A 220 11.04 -15.09 11.97
N GLU A 221 9.73 -15.37 12.07
CA GLU A 221 8.68 -14.70 11.29
C GLU A 221 8.62 -13.18 11.54
N SER A 222 9.04 -12.71 12.71
CA SER A 222 9.07 -11.28 13.02
C SER A 222 10.05 -10.47 12.16
N ARG A 223 10.98 -11.11 11.46
CA ARG A 223 11.83 -10.46 10.47
C ARG A 223 11.08 -10.15 9.18
N GLU A 224 9.97 -10.86 8.89
CA GLU A 224 9.19 -10.69 7.69
C GLU A 224 8.28 -9.44 7.81
N ALA A 225 8.22 -8.65 6.74
CA ALA A 225 7.23 -7.59 6.62
C ALA A 225 6.68 -7.53 5.19
N PHE A 226 5.38 -7.31 5.14
CA PHE A 226 4.58 -7.24 3.91
C PHE A 226 4.16 -5.79 3.61
N SER A 227 4.61 -4.85 4.43
CA SER A 227 4.40 -3.42 4.28
C SER A 227 5.03 -2.88 2.98
N THR A 228 4.53 -1.75 2.52
CA THR A 228 5.06 -1.02 1.36
C THR A 228 5.85 0.19 1.86
N PRO A 229 7.01 0.51 1.27
CA PRO A 229 7.75 1.73 1.62
C PRO A 229 6.96 2.97 1.19
N ILE A 230 6.79 3.94 2.10
CA ILE A 230 5.95 5.11 1.90
C ILE A 230 6.81 6.39 1.91
N PRO A 231 6.80 7.22 0.86
CA PRO A 231 7.43 8.53 0.90
C PRO A 231 6.60 9.48 1.78
N ALA A 232 7.30 10.28 2.58
CA ALA A 232 6.70 11.31 3.41
C ALA A 232 7.61 12.53 3.54
N THR A 233 7.00 13.69 3.74
CA THR A 233 7.72 14.91 4.11
C THR A 233 7.56 15.14 5.61
N ILE A 234 8.66 15.08 6.36
CA ILE A 234 8.69 15.30 7.81
C ILE A 234 9.73 16.39 8.08
N ASP A 235 9.33 17.43 8.81
CA ASP A 235 10.16 18.60 9.10
C ASP A 235 10.82 19.19 7.83
N GLY A 236 10.05 19.29 6.74
CA GLY A 236 10.49 19.82 5.46
C GLY A 236 11.41 18.88 4.64
N ARG A 237 11.78 17.71 5.19
CA ARG A 237 12.63 16.72 4.51
C ARG A 237 11.82 15.57 3.95
N GLN A 238 11.95 15.34 2.64
CA GLN A 238 11.40 14.14 2.01
C GLN A 238 12.24 12.90 2.37
N GLN A 239 11.58 11.82 2.75
CA GLN A 239 12.21 10.58 3.16
C GLN A 239 11.30 9.38 2.86
N LEU A 240 11.87 8.19 2.85
CA LEU A 240 11.15 6.94 2.67
C LEU A 240 10.94 6.26 4.03
N LEU A 241 9.70 6.07 4.41
CA LEU A 241 9.32 5.37 5.64
C LEU A 241 9.20 3.87 5.38
N VAL A 242 9.77 3.07 6.29
CA VAL A 242 9.76 1.61 6.22
C VAL A 242 9.44 1.02 7.59
N ALA A 243 8.42 0.17 7.66
CA ALA A 243 8.03 -0.56 8.88
C ALA A 243 8.24 -2.06 8.69
N GLY A 244 8.86 -2.72 9.66
CA GLY A 244 9.03 -4.16 9.66
C GLY A 244 10.32 -4.61 10.34
N GLY A 245 10.38 -5.89 10.61
CA GLY A 245 11.54 -6.50 11.23
C GLY A 245 11.94 -5.83 12.54
N ASP A 246 11.01 -5.55 13.44
CA ASP A 246 11.18 -4.89 14.74
C ASP A 246 11.36 -3.36 14.76
N ALA A 247 11.33 -2.70 13.62
CA ALA A 247 11.57 -1.25 13.62
C ALA A 247 10.73 -0.48 12.60
N LEU A 248 10.45 0.78 12.93
CA LEU A 248 10.06 1.84 12.01
C LEU A 248 11.29 2.68 11.69
N THR A 249 11.56 2.94 10.43
CA THR A 249 12.75 3.67 9.98
C THR A 249 12.43 4.70 8.92
N GLY A 250 13.18 5.80 8.88
CA GLY A 250 13.18 6.76 7.78
C GLY A 250 14.49 6.72 7.03
N HIS A 251 14.43 6.79 5.71
CA HIS A 251 15.60 6.67 4.83
C HIS A 251 15.69 7.84 3.85
N ASP A 252 16.91 8.25 3.55
CA ASP A 252 17.22 9.24 2.53
C ASP A 252 16.87 8.67 1.14
N LEU A 253 16.10 9.42 0.37
CA LEU A 253 15.61 8.99 -0.95
C LEU A 253 16.72 8.78 -1.98
N ALA A 254 17.80 9.59 -1.90
CA ALA A 254 18.86 9.58 -2.89
C ALA A 254 19.89 8.46 -2.66
N THR A 255 20.13 8.09 -1.40
CA THR A 255 21.21 7.19 -1.00
C THR A 255 20.74 5.92 -0.29
N GLY A 256 19.49 5.87 0.18
CA GLY A 256 18.95 4.80 1.02
C GLY A 256 19.47 4.80 2.46
N LYS A 257 20.37 5.73 2.81
CA LYS A 257 20.94 5.81 4.16
C LYS A 257 19.81 5.97 5.19
N GLU A 258 19.85 5.17 6.24
CA GLU A 258 18.94 5.29 7.37
C GLU A 258 19.19 6.64 8.09
N LEU A 259 18.13 7.44 8.22
CA LEU A 259 18.15 8.74 8.87
C LEU A 259 17.83 8.61 10.35
N TRP A 260 16.84 7.80 10.65
CA TRP A 260 16.40 7.52 12.01
C TRP A 260 15.77 6.14 12.12
N ARG A 261 15.74 5.62 13.34
CA ARG A 261 15.16 4.33 13.71
C ARG A 261 14.47 4.41 15.05
N TRP A 262 13.26 3.85 15.11
CA TRP A 262 12.56 3.53 16.35
C TRP A 262 12.22 2.04 16.36
N GLY A 263 12.47 1.32 17.47
CA GLY A 263 12.30 -0.13 17.51
C GLY A 263 12.20 -0.69 18.93
N THR A 264 11.46 0.00 19.81
CA THR A 264 11.30 -0.43 21.21
C THR A 264 10.03 -1.26 21.46
N TRP A 265 9.20 -1.47 20.44
CA TRP A 265 7.88 -2.09 20.52
C TRP A 265 7.88 -3.63 20.68
N ASN A 266 8.98 -4.33 20.39
CA ASN A 266 9.11 -5.79 20.56
C ASN A 266 10.34 -6.18 21.39
N PRO A 267 10.43 -5.73 22.67
CA PRO A 267 11.62 -5.98 23.50
C PRO A 267 11.83 -7.47 23.81
N GLY A 268 10.74 -8.24 23.88
CA GLY A 268 10.77 -9.69 24.12
C GLY A 268 11.11 -10.52 22.89
N ARG A 269 11.35 -9.91 21.72
CA ARG A 269 11.64 -10.59 20.45
C ARG A 269 10.65 -11.72 20.15
N ILE A 270 9.35 -11.42 20.23
CA ILE A 270 8.28 -12.36 19.90
C ILE A 270 8.53 -12.91 18.49
N ARG A 271 8.59 -14.23 18.36
CA ARG A 271 9.05 -14.92 17.14
C ARG A 271 8.05 -14.86 15.97
N SER A 272 6.76 -14.68 16.26
CA SER A 272 5.66 -14.72 15.29
C SER A 272 5.01 -13.35 15.10
N TRP A 273 5.78 -12.27 15.10
CA TRP A 273 5.31 -10.87 15.13
C TRP A 273 5.59 -10.13 13.81
N ARG A 274 5.21 -10.76 12.67
CA ARG A 274 5.35 -10.18 11.34
C ARG A 274 4.50 -8.93 11.16
N LEU A 275 4.98 -7.97 10.39
CA LEU A 275 4.24 -6.76 10.06
C LEU A 275 3.59 -6.82 8.68
N VAL A 276 2.34 -6.37 8.59
CA VAL A 276 1.62 -6.20 7.32
C VAL A 276 1.31 -4.73 7.02
N PRO A 277 0.77 -3.92 7.97
CA PRO A 277 0.46 -2.53 7.68
C PRO A 277 1.69 -1.70 7.33
N SER A 278 1.54 -0.81 6.35
CA SER A 278 2.55 0.19 6.01
C SER A 278 2.50 1.36 6.98
N PRO A 279 3.61 2.12 7.14
CA PRO A 279 3.58 3.34 7.94
C PRO A 279 2.68 4.40 7.31
N VAL A 280 2.04 5.22 8.15
CA VAL A 280 1.22 6.36 7.71
C VAL A 280 1.65 7.59 8.48
N ALA A 281 1.92 8.69 7.78
CA ALA A 281 2.37 9.94 8.38
C ALA A 281 1.28 11.01 8.40
N ALA A 282 1.23 11.77 9.49
CA ALA A 282 0.44 13.00 9.67
C ALA A 282 1.37 14.09 10.21
N GLY A 283 1.94 14.91 9.34
CA GLY A 283 3.01 15.80 9.71
C GLY A 283 4.23 15.04 10.25
N ASN A 284 4.61 15.29 11.50
CA ASN A 284 5.72 14.60 12.15
C ASN A 284 5.30 13.39 13.01
N ILE A 285 4.04 13.03 13.00
CA ILE A 285 3.55 11.78 13.64
C ILE A 285 3.50 10.67 12.60
N VAL A 286 4.14 9.55 12.90
CA VAL A 286 4.13 8.35 12.05
C VAL A 286 3.54 7.18 12.83
N LEU A 287 2.50 6.55 12.27
CA LEU A 287 1.91 5.35 12.84
C LEU A 287 2.73 4.10 12.49
N ALA A 288 2.91 3.24 13.49
CA ALA A 288 3.40 1.88 13.38
C ALA A 288 2.38 0.94 14.03
N CYS A 289 1.75 0.08 13.22
CA CYS A 289 0.77 -0.88 13.71
C CYS A 289 1.46 -2.17 14.11
N ALA A 290 1.39 -2.52 15.40
CA ALA A 290 1.85 -3.82 15.85
C ALA A 290 0.82 -4.91 15.47
N PRO A 291 1.27 -6.15 15.18
CA PRO A 291 0.38 -7.19 14.67
C PRO A 291 -0.45 -7.87 15.77
N LYS A 292 -1.46 -8.64 15.37
CA LYS A 292 -2.21 -9.59 16.24
C LYS A 292 -2.91 -8.96 17.45
N ASN A 293 -3.62 -7.87 17.24
CA ASN A 293 -4.28 -7.07 18.27
C ASN A 293 -3.36 -6.33 19.25
N ASP A 294 -2.07 -6.30 18.98
CA ASP A 294 -1.16 -5.41 19.70
C ASP A 294 -1.43 -3.95 19.31
N PRO A 295 -1.04 -3.00 20.16
CA PRO A 295 -1.41 -1.60 19.97
C PRO A 295 -0.76 -0.95 18.75
N ILE A 296 -1.36 0.15 18.33
CA ILE A 296 -0.71 1.11 17.42
C ILE A 296 0.17 2.04 18.24
N TYR A 297 1.34 2.32 17.72
CA TYR A 297 2.28 3.30 18.24
C TYR A 297 2.33 4.50 17.31
N ALA A 298 2.14 5.69 17.84
CA ALA A 298 2.36 6.95 17.14
C ALA A 298 3.70 7.53 17.55
N ILE A 299 4.61 7.63 16.60
CA ILE A 299 5.98 8.07 16.85
C ILE A 299 6.14 9.50 16.38
N ARG A 300 6.61 10.37 17.27
CA ARG A 300 6.98 11.75 16.94
C ARG A 300 8.39 11.76 16.38
N VAL A 301 8.49 11.93 15.07
CA VAL A 301 9.75 12.00 14.34
C VAL A 301 10.28 13.43 14.38
N LYS A 302 11.52 13.60 14.80
CA LYS A 302 12.22 14.90 14.83
C LYS A 302 13.72 14.70 14.58
N GLY A 303 14.21 15.18 13.45
CA GLY A 303 15.64 15.08 13.12
C GLY A 303 16.08 13.67 12.74
N THR A 304 17.27 13.25 13.19
CA THR A 304 17.90 11.97 12.86
C THR A 304 18.37 11.23 14.10
N GLY A 305 18.67 9.92 13.97
CA GLY A 305 19.24 9.11 15.04
C GLY A 305 18.37 7.95 15.51
N VAL A 306 18.72 7.34 16.61
CA VAL A 306 17.98 6.24 17.22
C VAL A 306 17.02 6.81 18.25
N TYR A 307 15.75 6.50 18.11
CA TYR A 307 14.69 6.94 19.00
C TYR A 307 14.36 5.87 20.05
N ASP A 308 14.05 6.34 21.23
CA ASP A 308 13.54 5.55 22.36
C ASP A 308 12.05 5.86 22.64
N ASP A 309 11.53 5.39 23.77
CA ASP A 309 10.13 5.55 24.16
C ASP A 309 9.70 7.00 24.37
N ARG A 310 10.63 7.94 24.56
CA ARG A 310 10.33 9.40 24.64
C ARG A 310 9.82 9.96 23.32
N SER A 311 10.06 9.25 22.23
CA SER A 311 9.54 9.60 20.90
C SER A 311 8.10 9.15 20.69
N ILE A 312 7.54 8.32 21.56
CA ILE A 312 6.15 7.88 21.50
C ILE A 312 5.25 9.05 21.87
N ALA A 313 4.41 9.48 20.92
CA ALA A 313 3.40 10.49 21.18
C ALA A 313 2.22 9.89 21.96
N TRP A 314 1.77 8.70 21.54
CA TRP A 314 0.76 7.92 22.20
C TRP A 314 0.80 6.44 21.76
N VAL A 315 0.13 5.59 22.55
CA VAL A 315 -0.06 4.15 22.27
C VAL A 315 -1.51 3.78 22.55
N SER A 316 -2.13 3.01 21.67
CA SER A 316 -3.53 2.59 21.80
C SER A 316 -3.75 1.41 22.77
N ARG A 317 -2.85 1.17 23.74
CA ARG A 317 -2.86 -0.02 24.59
C ARG A 317 -4.18 -0.25 25.33
N ASP A 318 -4.81 0.81 25.79
CA ASP A 318 -6.05 0.76 26.56
C ASP A 318 -7.30 0.89 25.66
N ILE A 319 -7.12 1.06 24.34
CA ILE A 319 -8.20 1.23 23.37
C ILE A 319 -8.04 0.12 22.33
N LYS A 320 -8.50 -1.09 22.66
CA LYS A 320 -8.28 -2.30 21.86
C LYS A 320 -8.88 -2.25 20.45
N GLU A 321 -9.90 -1.44 20.24
CA GLU A 321 -10.56 -1.17 18.96
C GLU A 321 -9.62 -0.43 18.00
N VAL A 322 -8.67 0.32 18.53
CA VAL A 322 -7.63 1.01 17.75
C VAL A 322 -6.41 0.11 17.60
N SER A 323 -6.54 -0.88 16.72
CA SER A 323 -5.48 -1.83 16.36
C SER A 323 -5.60 -2.18 14.86
N SER A 324 -4.56 -2.75 14.25
CA SER A 324 -4.64 -3.28 12.88
C SER A 324 -3.57 -4.34 12.65
N ASP A 325 -3.97 -5.56 12.27
CA ASP A 325 -3.04 -6.65 11.90
C ASP A 325 -2.69 -6.61 10.42
N VAL A 326 -3.65 -6.26 9.53
CA VAL A 326 -3.48 -6.32 8.08
C VAL A 326 -3.76 -4.98 7.39
N PRO A 327 -4.90 -4.30 7.59
CA PRO A 327 -5.19 -3.05 6.88
C PRO A 327 -4.20 -1.95 7.26
N THR A 328 -3.74 -1.18 6.27
CA THR A 328 -3.00 0.06 6.53
C THR A 328 -3.99 1.18 6.81
N PRO A 329 -3.89 1.92 7.92
CA PRO A 329 -4.75 3.07 8.20
C PRO A 329 -4.77 4.10 7.07
N ALA A 330 -5.84 4.89 6.98
CA ALA A 330 -5.87 6.07 6.13
C ALA A 330 -5.62 7.35 6.95
N TYR A 331 -5.04 8.37 6.30
CA TYR A 331 -4.99 9.72 6.86
C TYR A 331 -5.81 10.66 5.97
N TYR A 332 -6.83 11.27 6.54
CA TYR A 332 -7.76 12.12 5.83
C TYR A 332 -8.40 13.14 6.75
N ASP A 333 -8.61 14.37 6.26
CA ASP A 333 -9.28 15.45 7.00
C ASP A 333 -8.69 15.66 8.41
N GLY A 334 -7.35 15.62 8.48
CA GLY A 334 -6.60 15.88 9.71
C GLY A 334 -6.52 14.72 10.70
N ASP A 335 -7.16 13.57 10.45
CA ASP A 335 -7.23 12.43 11.36
C ASP A 335 -6.81 11.11 10.72
N PHE A 336 -6.42 10.15 11.54
CA PHE A 336 -6.25 8.77 11.12
C PHE A 336 -7.57 8.02 11.18
N PHE A 337 -7.80 7.16 10.17
CA PHE A 337 -8.89 6.20 10.14
C PHE A 337 -8.30 4.80 10.25
N VAL A 338 -8.48 4.18 11.40
CA VAL A 338 -7.92 2.88 11.75
C VAL A 338 -8.98 1.81 11.62
N LEU A 339 -8.75 0.85 10.71
CA LEU A 339 -9.60 -0.32 10.54
C LEU A 339 -8.97 -1.51 11.25
N SER A 340 -9.64 -2.00 12.28
CA SER A 340 -9.23 -3.18 13.02
C SER A 340 -9.91 -4.43 12.46
N ASP A 341 -9.15 -5.22 11.70
CA ASP A 341 -9.66 -6.46 11.09
C ASP A 341 -9.96 -7.57 12.09
N LEU A 342 -9.24 -7.59 13.22
CA LEU A 342 -9.41 -8.59 14.27
C LEU A 342 -10.46 -8.19 15.33
N ARG A 343 -10.64 -6.88 15.57
CA ARG A 343 -11.65 -6.35 16.52
C ARG A 343 -12.92 -5.90 15.82
N GLN A 344 -12.93 -5.88 14.48
CA GLN A 344 -14.07 -5.47 13.68
C GLN A 344 -14.56 -4.05 14.01
N HIS A 345 -13.64 -3.10 14.08
CA HIS A 345 -13.92 -1.69 14.35
C HIS A 345 -13.27 -0.78 13.33
N LEU A 346 -13.94 0.34 13.04
CA LEU A 346 -13.38 1.48 12.34
C LEU A 346 -13.38 2.67 13.29
N SER A 347 -12.22 3.29 13.49
CA SER A 347 -12.04 4.38 14.45
C SER A 347 -11.43 5.61 13.80
N ARG A 348 -11.92 6.81 14.12
CA ARG A 348 -11.31 8.10 13.78
C ARG A 348 -10.48 8.60 14.96
N VAL A 349 -9.17 8.81 14.74
CA VAL A 349 -8.19 9.06 15.78
C VAL A 349 -7.39 10.32 15.48
N GLU A 350 -7.32 11.23 16.44
CA GLU A 350 -6.54 12.47 16.35
C GLU A 350 -5.04 12.16 16.40
N PRO A 351 -4.21 12.66 15.44
CA PRO A 351 -2.82 12.25 15.28
C PRO A 351 -1.91 12.59 16.45
N GLN A 352 -2.08 13.73 17.09
CA GLN A 352 -1.13 14.24 18.09
C GLN A 352 -1.32 13.60 19.48
N THR A 353 -2.57 13.22 19.83
CA THR A 353 -2.93 12.76 21.17
C THR A 353 -3.43 11.32 21.22
N GLY A 354 -3.83 10.76 20.08
CA GLY A 354 -4.49 9.44 20.04
C GLY A 354 -5.94 9.47 20.50
N LYS A 355 -6.54 10.66 20.70
CA LYS A 355 -7.95 10.78 21.10
C LYS A 355 -8.84 10.19 20.03
N VAL A 356 -9.65 9.21 20.41
CA VAL A 356 -10.69 8.65 19.54
C VAL A 356 -11.87 9.62 19.48
N LYS A 357 -12.16 10.12 18.28
CA LYS A 357 -13.30 11.02 18.03
C LYS A 357 -14.59 10.22 17.90
N TRP A 358 -14.52 9.06 17.25
CA TRP A 358 -15.56 8.06 17.20
C TRP A 358 -14.95 6.69 16.89
N SER A 359 -15.66 5.63 17.29
CA SER A 359 -15.34 4.25 16.96
C SER A 359 -16.65 3.50 16.75
N ILE A 360 -16.75 2.76 15.67
CA ILE A 360 -17.92 1.96 15.32
C ILE A 360 -17.53 0.52 15.06
N GLU A 361 -18.41 -0.41 15.37
CA GLU A 361 -18.31 -1.79 14.94
C GLU A 361 -18.50 -1.86 13.42
N THR A 362 -17.62 -2.58 12.70
CA THR A 362 -17.79 -2.74 11.26
C THR A 362 -18.96 -3.66 10.95
N PRO A 363 -19.78 -3.35 9.93
CA PRO A 363 -20.93 -4.16 9.60
C PRO A 363 -20.53 -5.55 9.11
N GLY A 364 -21.43 -6.53 9.29
CA GLY A 364 -21.22 -7.90 8.84
C GLY A 364 -20.38 -8.75 9.81
N ARG A 365 -20.09 -9.98 9.38
CA ARG A 365 -19.35 -10.97 10.22
C ARG A 365 -18.03 -11.38 9.61
N ARG A 366 -17.64 -10.80 8.47
CA ARG A 366 -16.42 -11.14 7.76
C ARG A 366 -15.31 -10.15 8.09
N LYS A 367 -14.07 -10.61 7.99
CA LYS A 367 -12.91 -9.74 8.19
C LYS A 367 -12.76 -8.70 7.09
N TYR A 368 -12.23 -7.57 7.47
CA TYR A 368 -11.83 -6.49 6.58
C TYR A 368 -10.30 -6.43 6.52
N GLU A 369 -9.67 -7.09 5.55
CA GLU A 369 -8.21 -7.06 5.37
C GLU A 369 -7.76 -6.06 4.29
N ALA A 370 -8.68 -5.58 3.47
CA ALA A 370 -8.42 -4.47 2.55
C ALA A 370 -8.27 -3.14 3.32
N SER A 371 -7.34 -2.31 2.88
CA SER A 371 -7.11 -1.00 3.51
C SER A 371 -8.21 -0.01 3.15
N PRO A 372 -8.63 0.87 4.06
CA PRO A 372 -9.69 1.85 3.81
C PRO A 372 -9.28 2.88 2.76
N LEU A 373 -10.24 3.30 1.94
CA LEU A 373 -10.19 4.49 1.09
C LEU A 373 -10.95 5.62 1.80
N ALA A 374 -10.32 6.79 1.91
CA ALA A 374 -10.93 7.99 2.47
C ALA A 374 -11.03 9.10 1.41
N ALA A 375 -12.23 9.56 1.12
CA ALA A 375 -12.49 10.63 0.13
C ALA A 375 -13.91 11.16 0.26
N ASP A 376 -14.14 12.40 -0.18
CA ASP A 376 -15.47 13.01 -0.31
C ASP A 376 -16.31 12.93 0.98
N GLY A 377 -15.69 13.12 2.15
CA GLY A 377 -16.34 13.01 3.45
C GLY A 377 -16.75 11.59 3.85
N LYS A 378 -16.25 10.56 3.16
CA LYS A 378 -16.63 9.16 3.34
C LYS A 378 -15.39 8.27 3.51
N ILE A 379 -15.58 7.16 4.22
CA ILE A 379 -14.64 6.05 4.29
C ILE A 379 -15.29 4.83 3.63
N TYR A 380 -14.60 4.26 2.64
CA TYR A 380 -15.03 3.05 1.95
C TYR A 380 -14.18 1.88 2.42
N ILE A 381 -14.82 0.83 2.89
CA ILE A 381 -14.18 -0.42 3.32
C ILE A 381 -14.86 -1.60 2.62
N ILE A 382 -14.13 -2.68 2.39
CA ILE A 382 -14.65 -3.90 1.77
C ILE A 382 -14.19 -5.10 2.57
N ASP A 383 -15.11 -6.03 2.85
CA ASP A 383 -14.82 -7.24 3.61
C ASP A 383 -14.40 -8.41 2.70
N HIS A 384 -14.02 -9.52 3.31
CA HIS A 384 -13.63 -10.76 2.62
C HIS A 384 -14.72 -11.34 1.71
N SER A 385 -15.99 -11.03 1.96
CA SER A 385 -17.12 -11.49 1.13
C SER A 385 -17.39 -10.58 -0.07
N GLY A 386 -16.72 -9.43 -0.17
CA GLY A 386 -16.97 -8.43 -1.19
C GLY A 386 -18.15 -7.52 -0.84
N GLU A 387 -18.51 -7.40 0.44
CA GLU A 387 -19.47 -6.40 0.89
C GLU A 387 -18.75 -5.07 1.15
N VAL A 388 -19.20 -4.03 0.49
CA VAL A 388 -18.70 -2.66 0.68
C VAL A 388 -19.52 -1.96 1.74
N ALA A 389 -18.86 -1.39 2.74
CA ALA A 389 -19.49 -0.45 3.66
C ALA A 389 -18.97 0.96 3.41
N ILE A 390 -19.90 1.92 3.42
CA ILE A 390 -19.65 3.35 3.28
C ILE A 390 -19.98 4.03 4.59
N VAL A 391 -18.99 4.69 5.18
CA VAL A 391 -19.10 5.33 6.50
C VAL A 391 -18.88 6.83 6.36
N ASN A 392 -19.68 7.62 7.06
CA ASN A 392 -19.49 9.08 7.16
C ASN A 392 -18.21 9.36 7.95
N ALA A 393 -17.24 10.04 7.34
CA ALA A 393 -15.95 10.32 7.97
C ALA A 393 -16.07 11.23 9.19
N ALA A 394 -17.08 12.10 9.28
CA ALA A 394 -17.22 13.07 10.36
C ALA A 394 -17.72 12.43 11.67
N ASN A 395 -18.72 11.52 11.60
CA ASN A 395 -19.43 11.02 12.77
C ASN A 395 -19.49 9.48 12.92
N GLY A 396 -19.00 8.73 11.90
CA GLY A 396 -19.00 7.27 11.93
C GLY A 396 -20.31 6.59 11.51
N ASP A 397 -21.33 7.34 11.07
CA ASP A 397 -22.58 6.73 10.63
C ASP A 397 -22.37 5.83 9.41
N ILE A 398 -22.91 4.62 9.45
CA ILE A 398 -22.92 3.71 8.30
C ILE A 398 -23.97 4.21 7.31
N LEU A 399 -23.51 4.78 6.21
CA LEU A 399 -24.38 5.35 5.17
C LEU A 399 -25.02 4.26 4.31
N LYS A 400 -24.25 3.22 3.97
CA LYS A 400 -24.71 2.14 3.10
C LYS A 400 -23.87 0.88 3.26
N GLN A 401 -24.49 -0.27 3.02
CA GLN A 401 -23.83 -1.58 2.83
C GLN A 401 -24.27 -2.14 1.49
N ILE A 402 -23.31 -2.53 0.65
CA ILE A 402 -23.58 -2.93 -0.73
C ILE A 402 -22.81 -4.22 -1.03
N PRO A 403 -23.51 -5.35 -1.20
CA PRO A 403 -22.88 -6.59 -1.59
C PRO A 403 -22.45 -6.52 -3.06
N MET A 404 -21.16 -6.80 -3.32
CA MET A 404 -20.63 -7.08 -4.65
C MET A 404 -20.79 -8.58 -4.95
N ASP A 405 -20.04 -9.13 -5.89
CA ASP A 405 -20.05 -10.58 -6.13
C ASP A 405 -19.47 -11.35 -4.96
N LYS A 406 -20.08 -12.48 -4.65
CA LYS A 406 -19.52 -13.41 -3.67
C LYS A 406 -18.22 -14.02 -4.23
N PRO A 407 -17.16 -14.14 -3.41
CA PRO A 407 -15.97 -14.86 -3.80
C PRO A 407 -16.27 -16.29 -4.22
N SER A 408 -15.57 -16.79 -5.22
CA SER A 408 -15.65 -18.18 -5.63
C SER A 408 -14.73 -19.06 -4.78
N GLY A 409 -15.24 -20.15 -4.23
CA GLY A 409 -14.46 -21.10 -3.43
C GLY A 409 -13.96 -20.51 -2.09
N GLN A 410 -12.70 -20.82 -1.72
CA GLN A 410 -12.06 -20.35 -0.49
C GLN A 410 -11.33 -18.99 -0.63
N GLN A 411 -11.53 -18.32 -1.75
CA GLN A 411 -10.84 -17.04 -2.01
C GLN A 411 -11.55 -15.88 -1.33
N PHE A 412 -10.76 -14.87 -0.90
CA PHE A 412 -11.24 -13.70 -0.19
C PHE A 412 -10.88 -12.42 -0.93
N VAL A 413 -11.76 -11.41 -0.84
CA VAL A 413 -11.47 -10.06 -1.35
C VAL A 413 -10.49 -9.37 -0.39
N ARG A 414 -9.34 -8.95 -0.92
CA ARG A 414 -8.28 -8.25 -0.17
C ARG A 414 -7.77 -6.99 -0.87
N ALA A 415 -8.16 -6.77 -2.12
CA ALA A 415 -7.81 -5.55 -2.85
C ALA A 415 -8.54 -4.36 -2.26
N SER A 416 -7.83 -3.24 -2.06
CA SER A 416 -8.45 -2.00 -1.59
C SER A 416 -9.28 -1.36 -2.70
N ILE A 417 -10.34 -0.64 -2.32
CA ILE A 417 -11.12 0.19 -3.22
C ILE A 417 -10.27 1.39 -3.62
N THR A 418 -10.37 1.82 -4.89
CA THR A 418 -9.69 3.02 -5.39
C THR A 418 -10.67 3.99 -6.01
N ALA A 419 -10.32 5.27 -6.05
CA ALA A 419 -11.16 6.33 -6.58
C ALA A 419 -10.38 7.20 -7.57
N ALA A 420 -10.98 7.42 -8.74
CA ALA A 420 -10.46 8.31 -9.77
C ALA A 420 -11.60 8.80 -10.68
N HIS A 421 -11.52 10.02 -11.16
CA HIS A 421 -12.51 10.62 -12.09
C HIS A 421 -13.97 10.55 -11.59
N GLY A 422 -14.19 10.73 -10.29
CA GLY A 422 -15.52 10.63 -9.67
C GLY A 422 -16.09 9.21 -9.61
N GLN A 423 -15.29 8.20 -9.91
CA GLN A 423 -15.67 6.79 -9.96
C GLN A 423 -14.92 5.98 -8.92
N LEU A 424 -15.50 4.84 -8.49
CA LEU A 424 -14.85 3.84 -7.65
C LEU A 424 -14.48 2.63 -8.50
N PHE A 425 -13.31 2.06 -8.24
CA PHE A 425 -12.87 0.80 -8.85
C PHE A 425 -12.76 -0.25 -7.75
N ILE A 426 -13.60 -1.28 -7.86
CA ILE A 426 -13.78 -2.31 -6.84
C ILE A 426 -13.39 -3.66 -7.44
N ARG A 427 -12.28 -4.23 -6.97
CA ARG A 427 -11.83 -5.55 -7.38
C ARG A 427 -12.34 -6.61 -6.42
N THR A 428 -13.05 -7.58 -6.95
CA THR A 428 -13.37 -8.84 -6.28
C THR A 428 -12.38 -9.93 -6.68
N THR A 429 -12.66 -11.20 -6.42
CA THR A 429 -11.73 -12.30 -6.72
C THR A 429 -11.48 -12.46 -8.21
N ASN A 430 -12.51 -12.31 -9.04
CA ASN A 430 -12.47 -12.56 -10.48
C ASN A 430 -13.14 -11.47 -11.33
N LYS A 431 -13.47 -10.33 -10.73
CA LYS A 431 -14.06 -9.18 -11.43
C LYS A 431 -13.47 -7.87 -10.97
N LEU A 432 -13.51 -6.91 -11.87
CA LEU A 432 -13.30 -5.50 -11.57
C LEU A 432 -14.55 -4.72 -11.97
N TYR A 433 -15.04 -3.91 -11.06
CA TYR A 433 -16.17 -3.01 -11.26
C TYR A 433 -15.71 -1.57 -11.31
N CYS A 434 -16.24 -0.81 -12.26
CA CYS A 434 -16.24 0.65 -12.24
C CYS A 434 -17.62 1.10 -11.83
N VAL A 435 -17.72 1.87 -10.74
CA VAL A 435 -18.97 2.35 -10.15
C VAL A 435 -19.00 3.87 -10.20
N GLY A 436 -20.08 4.45 -10.65
CA GLY A 436 -20.24 5.90 -10.74
C GLY A 436 -21.24 6.33 -11.80
N LYS A 437 -21.01 7.54 -12.31
CA LYS A 437 -21.77 8.11 -13.43
C LYS A 437 -20.96 8.05 -14.70
#